data_4817ba8e119bb69c2dbfd9cbc4c2e1fa
#
_entry.id   4817ba8e119bb69c2dbfd9cbc4c2e1fa
#
_cell.length_a   1.000
_cell.length_b   1.000
_cell.length_c   1.000
_cell.angle_alpha   90.00
_cell.angle_beta   90.00
_cell.angle_gamma   90.00
#
_symmetry.space_group_name_H-M   'P 1'
#
loop_
_entity.id
_entity.type
_entity.pdbx_description
1 polymer ?
#
loop_
_entity_poly.entity_id
_entity_poly.type
_entity_poly.pdbx_seq_one_letter_code
_entity_poly.pdbx_strand_id
1 'polypeptide(L)'
;MADIGYEIKYGKHIAFKPKDKARFTSSKTIGEDYTEEKLKERIAEREFIKTPAVKKRIGNVIDMNTNVKVKESKGYEYWATKHNLNTIAESVIFLRKQGIKSVKQLDEYIQKAADERQNLQDKIKVIDKEMQELSATMERVYAVIKYRKYYKEYKADPSDKSFFEEYKAQITLYENALSELKKSYSKLPNSRDILSELDNLQEKKNTLMQEYYSSKSDMDELYKICKNYGTYMGKEM
;
A
#
# COMPACT_ATOMS: atom_id res chain seq x y z
N MET A 1 6.11 -12.87 -28.83
CA MET A 1 5.12 -12.42 -29.84
C MET A 1 4.53 -13.63 -30.58
N ALA A 2 5.32 -14.51 -31.16
CA ALA A 2 4.81 -15.75 -31.77
C ALA A 2 4.04 -16.61 -30.75
N ASP A 3 4.56 -16.76 -29.54
CA ASP A 3 3.93 -17.55 -28.45
C ASP A 3 2.57 -17.00 -27.96
N ILE A 4 2.26 -15.74 -28.27
CA ILE A 4 0.96 -15.11 -27.96
C ILE A 4 0.06 -14.96 -29.19
N GLY A 5 0.36 -15.69 -30.28
CA GLY A 5 -0.49 -15.83 -31.44
C GLY A 5 -0.36 -14.76 -32.51
N TYR A 6 0.79 -14.06 -32.58
CA TYR A 6 1.09 -13.16 -33.69
C TYR A 6 2.00 -13.83 -34.73
N GLU A 7 1.66 -13.68 -35.99
CA GLU A 7 2.59 -13.97 -37.09
C GLU A 7 3.54 -12.79 -37.26
N ILE A 8 4.84 -13.07 -37.38
CA ILE A 8 5.89 -12.04 -37.54
C ILE A 8 6.54 -12.21 -38.91
N LYS A 9 6.58 -11.14 -39.68
CA LYS A 9 7.25 -11.10 -40.98
C LYS A 9 8.44 -10.16 -40.89
N TYR A 10 9.64 -10.67 -41.21
CA TYR A 10 10.86 -9.92 -41.29
C TYR A 10 11.08 -9.47 -42.76
N GLY A 11 11.25 -8.16 -42.96
CA GLY A 11 11.53 -7.53 -44.26
C GLY A 11 12.27 -6.22 -44.01
N LYS A 12 12.07 -5.21 -44.89
CA LYS A 12 12.63 -3.88 -44.69
C LYS A 12 12.21 -3.25 -43.34
N HIS A 13 11.02 -3.67 -42.81
CA HIS A 13 10.52 -3.35 -41.48
C HIS A 13 9.86 -4.61 -40.91
N ILE A 14 9.95 -4.79 -39.61
CA ILE A 14 9.23 -5.87 -38.92
C ILE A 14 7.74 -5.60 -39.02
N ALA A 15 6.95 -6.60 -39.40
CA ALA A 15 5.50 -6.52 -39.49
C ALA A 15 4.83 -7.62 -38.65
N PHE A 16 3.73 -7.27 -37.99
CA PHE A 16 2.98 -8.14 -37.10
C PHE A 16 1.56 -8.35 -37.64
N LYS A 17 1.05 -9.57 -37.52
CA LYS A 17 -0.32 -9.91 -37.88
C LYS A 17 -0.92 -10.75 -36.74
N PRO A 18 -1.94 -10.26 -36.01
CA PRO A 18 -2.73 -11.10 -35.12
C PRO A 18 -3.52 -12.16 -35.90
N LYS A 19 -3.84 -13.29 -35.27
CA LYS A 19 -4.53 -14.42 -35.91
C LYS A 19 -5.90 -14.06 -36.50
N ASP A 20 -6.56 -13.08 -35.92
CA ASP A 20 -7.89 -12.61 -36.29
C ASP A 20 -7.89 -11.56 -37.41
N LYS A 21 -6.72 -11.14 -37.90
CA LYS A 21 -6.61 -10.14 -38.98
C LYS A 21 -5.93 -10.69 -40.23
N ALA A 22 -6.43 -10.25 -41.40
CA ALA A 22 -5.93 -10.69 -42.71
C ALA A 22 -4.66 -9.95 -43.15
N ARG A 23 -4.33 -8.79 -42.58
CA ARG A 23 -3.23 -7.92 -43.04
C ARG A 23 -2.16 -7.75 -41.99
N PHE A 24 -0.90 -7.71 -42.44
CA PHE A 24 0.24 -7.34 -41.62
C PHE A 24 0.29 -5.83 -41.41
N THR A 25 0.59 -5.40 -40.19
CA THR A 25 0.85 -4.01 -39.84
C THR A 25 2.36 -3.84 -39.54
N SER A 26 2.99 -2.90 -40.23
CA SER A 26 4.42 -2.60 -40.02
C SER A 26 4.64 -1.98 -38.65
N SER A 27 5.74 -2.32 -37.99
CA SER A 27 6.17 -1.72 -36.72
C SER A 27 6.23 -0.19 -36.79
N LYS A 28 6.72 0.37 -37.91
CA LYS A 28 6.77 1.82 -38.18
C LYS A 28 5.38 2.48 -38.23
N THR A 29 4.34 1.76 -38.66
CA THR A 29 2.97 2.29 -38.75
C THR A 29 2.26 2.30 -37.39
N ILE A 30 2.77 1.52 -36.40
CA ILE A 30 2.19 1.45 -35.07
C ILE A 30 2.55 2.71 -34.27
N GLY A 31 3.71 3.32 -34.53
CA GLY A 31 4.16 4.55 -33.89
C GLY A 31 5.67 4.67 -33.83
N GLU A 32 6.19 5.86 -33.57
CA GLU A 32 7.62 6.14 -33.53
C GLU A 32 8.39 5.31 -32.46
N ASP A 33 7.73 4.93 -31.40
CA ASP A 33 8.31 4.11 -30.33
C ASP A 33 8.42 2.62 -30.68
N TYR A 34 7.84 2.20 -31.81
CA TYR A 34 7.84 0.82 -32.31
C TYR A 34 8.71 0.64 -33.56
N THR A 35 9.57 1.61 -33.87
CA THR A 35 10.59 1.44 -34.92
C THR A 35 11.54 0.31 -34.55
N GLU A 36 12.16 -0.33 -35.55
CA GLU A 36 13.04 -1.49 -35.35
C GLU A 36 14.21 -1.15 -34.43
N GLU A 37 14.79 0.06 -34.57
CA GLU A 37 15.89 0.55 -33.75
C GLU A 37 15.47 0.69 -32.29
N LYS A 38 14.37 1.40 -32.03
CA LYS A 38 13.83 1.55 -30.66
C LYS A 38 13.38 0.22 -30.05
N LEU A 39 12.85 -0.70 -30.85
CA LEU A 39 12.54 -2.05 -30.37
C LEU A 39 13.79 -2.84 -30.00
N LYS A 40 14.86 -2.75 -30.78
CA LYS A 40 16.16 -3.37 -30.48
C LYS A 40 16.80 -2.75 -29.23
N GLU A 41 16.79 -1.43 -29.08
CA GLU A 41 17.25 -0.72 -27.88
C GLU A 41 16.47 -1.20 -26.65
N ARG A 42 15.14 -1.18 -26.71
CA ARG A 42 14.29 -1.62 -25.59
C ARG A 42 14.42 -3.10 -25.27
N ILE A 43 14.80 -3.94 -26.23
CA ILE A 43 15.11 -5.36 -26.00
C ILE A 43 16.51 -5.51 -25.39
N ALA A 44 17.48 -4.69 -25.80
CA ALA A 44 18.84 -4.69 -25.26
C ALA A 44 18.91 -4.06 -23.85
N GLU A 45 18.12 -2.98 -23.60
CA GLU A 45 17.97 -2.34 -22.29
C GLU A 45 17.06 -3.12 -21.34
N ARG A 46 16.33 -4.11 -21.82
CA ARG A 46 15.65 -5.07 -20.96
C ARG A 46 16.69 -5.99 -20.25
N GLU A 47 17.34 -5.46 -19.26
CA GLU A 47 17.31 -6.15 -17.99
C GLU A 47 15.83 -6.46 -17.74
N PHE A 48 15.52 -7.73 -17.63
CA PHE A 48 14.17 -8.19 -17.29
C PHE A 48 13.71 -7.44 -16.06
N ILE A 49 13.10 -6.29 -16.22
CA ILE A 49 12.12 -5.81 -15.27
C ILE A 49 11.08 -6.93 -15.35
N LYS A 50 11.23 -7.92 -14.47
CA LYS A 50 10.12 -8.77 -14.07
C LYS A 50 9.09 -7.76 -13.65
N THR A 51 8.20 -7.35 -14.59
CA THR A 51 6.94 -6.72 -14.22
C THR A 51 6.45 -7.63 -13.10
N PRO A 52 6.30 -7.13 -11.87
CA PRO A 52 5.78 -7.97 -10.81
C PRO A 52 4.53 -8.56 -11.42
N ALA A 53 4.53 -9.89 -11.58
CA ALA A 53 3.40 -10.58 -12.20
C ALA A 53 2.20 -10.01 -11.48
N VAL A 54 1.34 -9.25 -12.19
CA VAL A 54 0.14 -8.66 -11.57
C VAL A 54 -0.49 -9.85 -10.88
N LYS A 55 -0.45 -9.88 -9.54
CA LYS A 55 -0.97 -11.00 -8.76
C LYS A 55 -2.40 -11.13 -9.22
N LYS A 56 -2.68 -12.13 -10.06
CA LYS A 56 -4.00 -12.35 -10.61
C LYS A 56 -4.85 -12.71 -9.41
N ARG A 57 -5.72 -11.80 -9.02
CA ARG A 57 -6.56 -11.96 -7.83
C ARG A 57 -7.49 -13.13 -8.05
N ILE A 58 -7.58 -14.01 -7.06
CA ILE A 58 -8.52 -15.13 -7.07
C ILE A 58 -9.94 -14.57 -7.19
N GLY A 59 -10.69 -15.05 -8.17
CA GLY A 59 -12.09 -14.68 -8.39
C GLY A 59 -13.02 -15.28 -7.33
N ASN A 60 -14.29 -14.89 -7.37
CA ASN A 60 -15.34 -15.56 -6.58
C ASN A 60 -15.95 -16.69 -7.41
N VAL A 61 -16.21 -17.82 -6.78
CA VAL A 61 -16.99 -18.92 -7.37
C VAL A 61 -18.46 -18.47 -7.51
N ILE A 62 -19.05 -18.77 -8.65
CA ILE A 62 -20.46 -18.51 -8.95
C ILE A 62 -21.27 -19.72 -8.49
N ASP A 63 -22.27 -19.49 -7.65
CA ASP A 63 -23.20 -20.56 -7.27
C ASP A 63 -24.05 -20.95 -8.46
N MET A 64 -23.84 -22.19 -8.96
CA MET A 64 -24.52 -22.69 -10.12
C MET A 64 -26.01 -23.02 -9.84
N ASN A 65 -26.36 -23.24 -8.56
CA ASN A 65 -27.71 -23.67 -8.20
C ASN A 65 -28.66 -22.48 -7.96
N THR A 66 -28.15 -21.39 -7.39
CA THR A 66 -28.98 -20.25 -7.00
C THR A 66 -28.93 -19.09 -7.99
N ASN A 67 -27.88 -19.01 -8.83
CA ASN A 67 -27.71 -17.92 -9.77
C ASN A 67 -28.73 -17.94 -10.92
N VAL A 68 -29.57 -16.91 -10.97
CA VAL A 68 -30.65 -16.76 -11.96
C VAL A 68 -30.11 -16.76 -13.40
N LYS A 69 -28.99 -16.04 -13.65
CA LYS A 69 -28.39 -15.98 -15.01
C LYS A 69 -27.90 -17.34 -15.53
N VAL A 70 -27.44 -18.20 -14.60
CA VAL A 70 -27.03 -19.57 -14.94
C VAL A 70 -28.24 -20.39 -15.42
N LYS A 71 -29.39 -20.20 -14.76
CA LYS A 71 -30.63 -20.93 -15.11
C LYS A 71 -31.28 -20.46 -16.42
N GLU A 72 -31.13 -19.18 -16.74
CA GLU A 72 -31.75 -18.53 -17.88
C GLU A 72 -30.94 -18.63 -19.19
N SER A 73 -29.61 -18.81 -19.09
CA SER A 73 -28.71 -18.76 -20.25
C SER A 73 -27.70 -19.89 -20.27
N LYS A 74 -27.79 -20.79 -21.22
CA LYS A 74 -26.80 -21.87 -21.45
C LYS A 74 -25.40 -21.32 -21.73
N GLY A 75 -25.29 -20.19 -22.42
CA GLY A 75 -24.01 -19.56 -22.68
C GLY A 75 -23.36 -19.05 -21.40
N TYR A 76 -24.15 -18.46 -20.49
CA TYR A 76 -23.67 -18.03 -19.19
C TYR A 76 -23.33 -19.21 -18.28
N GLU A 77 -24.12 -20.30 -18.30
CA GLU A 77 -23.84 -21.56 -17.59
C GLU A 77 -22.46 -22.12 -17.98
N TYR A 78 -22.20 -22.23 -19.28
CA TYR A 78 -20.90 -22.69 -19.79
C TYR A 78 -19.74 -21.78 -19.34
N TRP A 79 -19.93 -20.45 -19.45
CA TRP A 79 -18.94 -19.48 -19.00
C TRP A 79 -18.71 -19.58 -17.51
N ALA A 80 -19.76 -19.66 -16.68
CA ALA A 80 -19.69 -19.77 -15.23
C ALA A 80 -18.97 -21.05 -14.80
N THR A 81 -19.24 -22.18 -15.46
CA THR A 81 -18.53 -23.44 -15.22
C THR A 81 -17.04 -23.30 -15.47
N LYS A 82 -16.65 -22.72 -16.61
CA LYS A 82 -15.23 -22.48 -16.94
C LYS A 82 -14.58 -21.50 -15.96
N HIS A 83 -15.29 -20.43 -15.58
CA HIS A 83 -14.84 -19.46 -14.58
C HIS A 83 -14.60 -20.14 -13.22
N ASN A 84 -15.53 -20.95 -12.75
CA ASN A 84 -15.42 -21.67 -11.48
C ASN A 84 -14.24 -22.64 -11.47
N LEU A 85 -14.03 -23.42 -12.56
CA LEU A 85 -12.90 -24.31 -12.70
C LEU A 85 -11.56 -23.55 -12.59
N ASN A 86 -11.45 -22.42 -13.28
CA ASN A 86 -10.24 -21.59 -13.21
C ASN A 86 -10.03 -21.02 -11.79
N THR A 87 -11.09 -20.52 -11.16
CA THR A 87 -11.03 -19.97 -9.80
C THR A 87 -10.62 -21.01 -8.76
N ILE A 88 -11.16 -22.23 -8.87
CA ILE A 88 -10.78 -23.35 -7.99
C ILE A 88 -9.33 -23.75 -8.23
N ALA A 89 -8.91 -23.87 -9.50
CA ALA A 89 -7.52 -24.19 -9.83
C ALA A 89 -6.53 -23.14 -9.27
N GLU A 90 -6.84 -21.86 -9.42
CA GLU A 90 -6.03 -20.76 -8.85
C GLU A 90 -5.98 -20.85 -7.31
N SER A 91 -7.09 -21.15 -6.66
CA SER A 91 -7.18 -21.36 -5.21
C SER A 91 -6.30 -22.54 -4.75
N VAL A 92 -6.36 -23.68 -5.44
CA VAL A 92 -5.54 -24.86 -5.14
C VAL A 92 -4.04 -24.57 -5.34
N ILE A 93 -3.69 -23.85 -6.40
CA ILE A 93 -2.30 -23.43 -6.66
C ILE A 93 -1.80 -22.52 -5.53
N PHE A 94 -2.62 -21.57 -5.08
CA PHE A 94 -2.29 -20.70 -3.97
C PHE A 94 -2.05 -21.50 -2.68
N LEU A 95 -2.99 -22.38 -2.30
CA LEU A 95 -2.88 -23.20 -1.09
C LEU A 95 -1.64 -24.11 -1.11
N ARG A 96 -1.35 -24.72 -2.28
CA ARG A 96 -0.14 -25.56 -2.44
C ARG A 96 1.14 -24.75 -2.29
N LYS A 97 1.20 -23.51 -2.82
CA LYS A 97 2.35 -22.63 -2.66
C LYS A 97 2.60 -22.26 -1.19
N GLN A 98 1.53 -22.15 -0.40
CA GLN A 98 1.60 -21.89 1.03
C GLN A 98 1.80 -23.18 1.89
N GLY A 99 1.88 -24.35 1.24
CA GLY A 99 2.05 -25.62 1.94
C GLY A 99 0.78 -26.11 2.68
N ILE A 100 -0.37 -25.49 2.41
CA ILE A 100 -1.66 -25.79 3.05
C ILE A 100 -2.30 -27.00 2.35
N LYS A 101 -2.53 -28.07 3.10
CA LYS A 101 -3.07 -29.36 2.58
C LYS A 101 -4.43 -29.74 3.18
N SER A 102 -4.88 -29.05 4.22
CA SER A 102 -6.15 -29.34 4.91
C SER A 102 -6.85 -28.08 5.35
N VAL A 103 -8.16 -28.16 5.59
CA VAL A 103 -8.97 -27.05 6.13
C VAL A 103 -8.41 -26.58 7.47
N LYS A 104 -8.03 -27.51 8.35
CA LYS A 104 -7.41 -27.18 9.66
C LYS A 104 -6.14 -26.34 9.51
N GLN A 105 -5.26 -26.70 8.58
CA GLN A 105 -4.05 -25.91 8.27
C GLN A 105 -4.39 -24.54 7.68
N LEU A 106 -5.47 -24.45 6.92
CA LEU A 106 -5.96 -23.18 6.37
C LEU A 106 -6.42 -22.25 7.50
N ASP A 107 -7.20 -22.78 8.45
CA ASP A 107 -7.68 -22.02 9.61
C ASP A 107 -6.52 -21.54 10.49
N GLU A 108 -5.54 -22.42 10.78
CA GLU A 108 -4.33 -22.08 11.51
C GLU A 108 -3.52 -20.99 10.79
N TYR A 109 -3.43 -21.07 9.47
CA TYR A 109 -2.72 -20.07 8.66
C TYR A 109 -3.43 -18.72 8.67
N ILE A 110 -4.77 -18.72 8.57
CA ILE A 110 -5.59 -17.50 8.65
C ILE A 110 -5.42 -16.84 10.01
N GLN A 111 -5.49 -17.63 11.10
CA GLN A 111 -5.33 -17.09 12.45
C GLN A 111 -3.96 -16.45 12.62
N LYS A 112 -2.89 -17.15 12.21
CA LYS A 112 -1.53 -16.62 12.26
C LYS A 112 -1.38 -15.31 11.46
N ALA A 113 -1.93 -15.26 10.25
CA ALA A 113 -1.88 -14.06 9.43
C ALA A 113 -2.69 -12.90 10.05
N ALA A 114 -3.80 -13.20 10.74
CA ALA A 114 -4.57 -12.22 11.48
C ALA A 114 -3.78 -11.63 12.66
N ASP A 115 -3.11 -12.50 13.43
CA ASP A 115 -2.28 -12.12 14.58
C ASP A 115 -1.08 -11.27 14.14
N GLU A 116 -0.40 -11.66 13.05
CA GLU A 116 0.70 -10.89 12.45
C GLU A 116 0.23 -9.49 12.00
N ARG A 117 -0.93 -9.40 11.35
CA ARG A 117 -1.51 -8.13 10.94
C ARG A 117 -1.89 -7.25 12.13
N GLN A 118 -2.45 -7.84 13.20
CA GLN A 118 -2.74 -7.11 14.43
C GLN A 118 -1.47 -6.56 15.07
N ASN A 119 -0.41 -7.34 15.11
CA ASN A 119 0.90 -6.91 15.62
C ASN A 119 1.46 -5.73 14.81
N LEU A 120 1.37 -5.78 13.47
CA LEU A 120 1.77 -4.65 12.61
C LEU A 120 0.96 -3.39 12.91
N GLN A 121 -0.35 -3.53 13.08
CA GLN A 121 -1.24 -2.41 13.42
C GLN A 121 -0.88 -1.79 14.77
N ASP A 122 -0.56 -2.61 15.76
CA ASP A 122 -0.20 -2.11 17.09
C ASP A 122 1.16 -1.41 17.08
N LYS A 123 2.15 -1.92 16.31
CA LYS A 123 3.41 -1.22 16.07
C LYS A 123 3.21 0.13 15.40
N ILE A 124 2.32 0.23 14.41
CA ILE A 124 2.00 1.50 13.75
C ILE A 124 1.39 2.49 14.75
N LYS A 125 0.46 2.04 15.61
CA LYS A 125 -0.14 2.90 16.64
C LYS A 125 0.89 3.44 17.65
N VAL A 126 1.88 2.62 18.02
CA VAL A 126 2.97 3.07 18.91
C VAL A 126 3.77 4.19 18.24
N ILE A 127 4.16 4.00 16.97
CA ILE A 127 4.89 5.04 16.22
C ILE A 127 4.04 6.31 16.08
N ASP A 128 2.74 6.19 15.80
CA ASP A 128 1.83 7.35 15.71
C ASP A 128 1.80 8.15 17.00
N LYS A 129 1.79 7.47 18.15
CA LYS A 129 1.83 8.11 19.46
C LYS A 129 3.17 8.83 19.70
N GLU A 130 4.28 8.18 19.39
CA GLU A 130 5.62 8.79 19.47
C GLU A 130 5.74 10.03 18.60
N MET A 131 5.27 9.96 17.34
CA MET A 131 5.24 11.10 16.43
C MET A 131 4.37 12.24 16.95
N GLN A 132 3.23 11.93 17.55
CA GLN A 132 2.34 12.93 18.16
C GLN A 132 3.02 13.66 19.35
N GLU A 133 3.70 12.91 20.22
CA GLU A 133 4.43 13.46 21.36
C GLU A 133 5.60 14.35 20.92
N LEU A 134 6.36 13.91 19.89
CA LEU A 134 7.45 14.71 19.31
C LEU A 134 6.93 15.96 18.60
N SER A 135 5.82 15.87 17.88
CA SER A 135 5.18 17.02 17.23
C SER A 135 4.73 18.06 18.25
N ALA A 136 4.09 17.63 19.34
CA ALA A 136 3.71 18.52 20.44
C ALA A 136 4.94 19.16 21.12
N THR A 137 6.05 18.42 21.24
CA THR A 137 7.33 18.94 21.73
C THR A 137 7.89 20.00 20.79
N MET A 138 7.83 19.76 19.49
CA MET A 138 8.28 20.70 18.46
C MET A 138 7.48 22.01 18.49
N GLU A 139 6.15 21.94 18.66
CA GLU A 139 5.29 23.12 18.81
C GLU A 139 5.70 23.97 20.02
N ARG A 140 6.01 23.33 21.15
CA ARG A 140 6.49 24.02 22.35
C ARG A 140 7.86 24.68 22.12
N VAL A 141 8.78 23.98 21.44
CA VAL A 141 10.11 24.56 21.07
C VAL A 141 9.93 25.78 20.17
N TYR A 142 9.06 25.70 19.17
CA TYR A 142 8.76 26.86 18.32
C TYR A 142 8.12 28.01 19.10
N ALA A 143 7.22 27.75 20.03
CA ALA A 143 6.63 28.77 20.87
C ALA A 143 7.73 29.51 21.71
N VAL A 144 8.65 28.75 22.31
CA VAL A 144 9.80 29.32 23.06
C VAL A 144 10.67 30.17 22.14
N ILE A 145 11.03 29.73 20.97
CA ILE A 145 11.84 30.47 20.00
C ILE A 145 11.13 31.77 19.58
N LYS A 146 9.85 31.64 19.16
CA LYS A 146 9.05 32.74 18.62
C LYS A 146 8.79 33.85 19.63
N TYR A 147 8.47 33.47 20.87
CA TYR A 147 8.05 34.45 21.88
C TYR A 147 9.17 34.87 22.84
N ARG A 148 10.37 34.34 22.66
CA ARG A 148 11.56 34.66 23.51
C ARG A 148 11.83 36.15 23.65
N LYS A 149 11.63 36.95 22.59
CA LYS A 149 11.88 38.42 22.61
C LYS A 149 10.97 39.11 23.60
N TYR A 150 9.65 38.82 23.59
CA TYR A 150 8.67 39.45 24.48
C TYR A 150 8.95 39.12 25.96
N TYR A 151 9.30 37.84 26.21
CA TYR A 151 9.66 37.41 27.56
C TYR A 151 10.94 38.10 28.08
N LYS A 152 11.94 38.29 27.23
CA LYS A 152 13.19 39.01 27.63
C LYS A 152 12.92 40.47 27.93
N GLU A 153 12.11 41.15 27.13
CA GLU A 153 11.74 42.55 27.36
C GLU A 153 10.93 42.69 28.67
N TYR A 154 9.95 41.83 28.88
CA TYR A 154 9.19 41.78 30.14
C TYR A 154 10.12 41.54 31.36
N LYS A 155 11.11 40.66 31.25
CA LYS A 155 12.07 40.39 32.34
C LYS A 155 13.07 41.52 32.56
N ALA A 156 13.33 42.36 31.59
CA ALA A 156 14.17 43.52 31.72
C ALA A 156 13.50 44.64 32.51
N ASP A 157 12.18 44.84 32.32
CA ASP A 157 11.38 45.79 33.11
C ASP A 157 10.02 45.18 33.49
N PRO A 158 9.93 44.41 34.59
CA PRO A 158 8.69 43.81 35.07
C PRO A 158 7.66 44.83 35.60
N SER A 159 8.04 46.10 35.77
CA SER A 159 7.16 47.16 36.27
C SER A 159 6.35 47.84 35.18
N ASP A 160 6.70 47.63 33.90
CA ASP A 160 5.94 48.11 32.76
C ASP A 160 4.64 47.26 32.56
N LYS A 161 3.59 47.71 33.22
CA LYS A 161 2.26 47.07 33.12
C LYS A 161 1.64 47.18 31.72
N SER A 162 1.95 48.27 30.99
CA SER A 162 1.43 48.50 29.65
C SER A 162 1.96 47.46 28.67
N PHE A 163 3.27 47.22 28.68
CA PHE A 163 3.88 46.15 27.89
C PHE A 163 3.37 44.76 28.25
N PHE A 164 3.24 44.50 29.56
CA PHE A 164 2.72 43.20 29.99
C PHE A 164 1.29 42.96 29.49
N GLU A 165 0.39 43.92 29.60
CA GLU A 165 -1.00 43.75 29.14
C GLU A 165 -1.09 43.61 27.60
N GLU A 166 -0.25 44.32 26.84
CA GLU A 166 -0.17 44.23 25.40
C GLU A 166 0.31 42.83 24.92
N TYR A 167 1.34 42.27 25.57
CA TYR A 167 1.99 41.02 25.16
C TYR A 167 1.73 39.84 26.10
N LYS A 168 0.73 39.94 26.97
CA LYS A 168 0.39 38.93 27.99
C LYS A 168 0.20 37.52 27.40
N ALA A 169 -0.46 37.41 26.26
CA ALA A 169 -0.70 36.11 25.60
C ALA A 169 0.63 35.47 25.17
N GLN A 170 1.54 36.26 24.58
CA GLN A 170 2.85 35.80 24.09
C GLN A 170 3.76 35.38 25.24
N ILE A 171 3.76 36.17 26.33
CA ILE A 171 4.54 35.90 27.55
C ILE A 171 4.04 34.60 28.20
N THR A 172 2.71 34.46 28.37
CA THR A 172 2.09 33.28 28.96
C THR A 172 2.36 32.01 28.10
N LEU A 173 2.25 32.12 26.77
CA LEU A 173 2.61 31.01 25.89
C LEU A 173 4.06 30.59 26.01
N TYR A 174 4.96 31.53 26.10
CA TYR A 174 6.39 31.25 26.34
C TYR A 174 6.62 30.51 27.66
N GLU A 175 6.06 31.04 28.77
CA GLU A 175 6.24 30.48 30.12
C GLU A 175 5.66 29.04 30.19
N ASN A 176 4.44 28.82 29.66
CA ASN A 176 3.83 27.50 29.62
C ASN A 176 4.67 26.53 28.81
N ALA A 177 5.08 26.91 27.58
CA ALA A 177 5.89 26.06 26.72
C ALA A 177 7.23 25.71 27.39
N LEU A 178 7.89 26.68 27.99
CA LEU A 178 9.15 26.48 28.69
C LEU A 178 9.01 25.59 29.94
N SER A 179 7.91 25.76 30.69
CA SER A 179 7.63 24.96 31.88
C SER A 179 7.39 23.48 31.48
N GLU A 180 6.58 23.22 30.45
CA GLU A 180 6.32 21.85 29.96
C GLU A 180 7.61 21.20 29.42
N LEU A 181 8.42 21.94 28.65
CA LEU A 181 9.71 21.41 28.14
C LEU A 181 10.69 21.08 29.29
N LYS A 182 10.74 21.88 30.34
CA LYS A 182 11.59 21.62 31.50
C LYS A 182 11.19 20.43 32.33
N LYS A 183 9.90 19.99 32.28
CA LYS A 183 9.46 18.77 32.95
C LYS A 183 10.02 17.51 32.27
N SER A 184 10.15 17.54 30.95
CA SER A 184 10.57 16.38 30.17
C SER A 184 12.04 16.39 29.76
N TYR A 185 12.67 17.57 29.71
CA TYR A 185 14.03 17.75 29.21
C TYR A 185 14.88 18.58 30.16
N SER A 186 16.08 18.11 30.51
CA SER A 186 17.08 18.87 31.32
C SER A 186 17.67 20.07 30.57
N LYS A 187 17.70 19.97 29.21
CA LYS A 187 18.08 21.05 28.28
C LYS A 187 17.02 21.16 27.20
N LEU A 188 16.82 22.39 26.69
CA LEU A 188 15.92 22.61 25.57
C LEU A 188 16.34 21.75 24.37
N PRO A 189 15.45 20.89 23.83
CA PRO A 189 15.76 20.06 22.69
C PRO A 189 16.01 20.94 21.45
N ASN A 190 16.88 20.47 20.58
CA ASN A 190 17.15 21.12 19.31
C ASN A 190 16.06 20.76 18.29
N SER A 191 15.50 21.76 17.64
CA SER A 191 14.45 21.55 16.63
C SER A 191 14.90 20.66 15.47
N ARG A 192 16.17 20.69 15.07
CA ARG A 192 16.72 19.84 14.00
C ARG A 192 16.73 18.36 14.40
N ASP A 193 17.07 18.08 15.65
CA ASP A 193 17.12 16.70 16.14
C ASP A 193 15.71 16.10 16.21
N ILE A 194 14.73 16.89 16.67
CA ILE A 194 13.31 16.48 16.66
C ILE A 194 12.81 16.21 15.23
N LEU A 195 13.13 17.09 14.27
CA LEU A 195 12.76 16.89 12.88
C LEU A 195 13.36 15.62 12.30
N SER A 196 14.66 15.39 12.54
CA SER A 196 15.32 14.15 12.09
C SER A 196 14.70 12.90 12.70
N GLU A 197 14.28 12.95 13.95
CA GLU A 197 13.61 11.82 14.61
C GLU A 197 12.20 11.61 14.05
N LEU A 198 11.45 12.67 13.77
CA LEU A 198 10.15 12.59 13.09
C LEU A 198 10.28 11.98 11.69
N ASP A 199 11.29 12.37 10.91
CA ASP A 199 11.54 11.80 9.58
C ASP A 199 11.87 10.30 9.67
N ASN A 200 12.72 9.90 10.63
CA ASN A 200 13.04 8.48 10.88
C ASN A 200 11.81 7.66 11.29
N LEU A 201 10.94 8.22 12.15
CA LEU A 201 9.69 7.55 12.53
C LEU A 201 8.72 7.45 11.34
N GLN A 202 8.66 8.47 10.50
CA GLN A 202 7.84 8.45 9.28
C GLN A 202 8.30 7.36 8.31
N GLU A 203 9.60 7.18 8.11
CA GLU A 203 10.15 6.10 7.27
C GLU A 203 9.82 4.72 7.84
N LYS A 204 10.00 4.52 9.16
CA LYS A 204 9.61 3.28 9.84
C LYS A 204 8.12 2.99 9.69
N LYS A 205 7.28 4.01 9.88
CA LYS A 205 5.82 3.89 9.68
C LYS A 205 5.49 3.50 8.26
N ASN A 206 6.10 4.12 7.26
CA ASN A 206 5.87 3.80 5.85
C ASN A 206 6.21 2.35 5.53
N THR A 207 7.31 1.82 6.06
CA THR A 207 7.71 0.42 5.91
C THR A 207 6.67 -0.53 6.52
N LEU A 208 6.27 -0.29 7.78
CA LEU A 208 5.24 -1.09 8.45
C LEU A 208 3.88 -1.01 7.75
N MET A 209 3.52 0.14 7.19
CA MET A 209 2.29 0.30 6.41
C MET A 209 2.33 -0.52 5.12
N GLN A 210 3.46 -0.60 4.43
CA GLN A 210 3.61 -1.46 3.25
C GLN A 210 3.44 -2.94 3.62
N GLU A 211 4.06 -3.39 4.71
CA GLU A 211 3.89 -4.75 5.23
C GLU A 211 2.44 -5.03 5.61
N TYR A 212 1.78 -4.10 6.30
CA TYR A 212 0.37 -4.19 6.66
C TYR A 212 -0.55 -4.34 5.45
N TYR A 213 -0.36 -3.51 4.41
CA TYR A 213 -1.18 -3.60 3.19
C TYR A 213 -0.91 -4.88 2.40
N SER A 214 0.33 -5.36 2.37
CA SER A 214 0.64 -6.67 1.77
C SER A 214 -0.05 -7.80 2.50
N SER A 215 0.06 -7.84 3.83
CA SER A 215 -0.63 -8.83 4.69
C SER A 215 -2.16 -8.76 4.52
N LYS A 216 -2.73 -7.55 4.44
CA LYS A 216 -4.17 -7.37 4.19
C LYS A 216 -4.60 -7.99 2.85
N SER A 217 -3.82 -7.75 1.79
CA SER A 217 -4.12 -8.31 0.46
C SER A 217 -4.09 -9.84 0.47
N ASP A 218 -3.12 -10.44 1.15
CA ASP A 218 -3.01 -11.90 1.25
C ASP A 218 -4.16 -12.50 2.08
N MET A 219 -4.59 -11.83 3.15
CA MET A 219 -5.78 -12.20 3.93
C MET A 219 -7.07 -12.14 3.11
N ASP A 220 -7.26 -11.09 2.33
CA ASP A 220 -8.45 -10.95 1.46
C ASP A 220 -8.52 -12.12 0.44
N GLU A 221 -7.39 -12.61 -0.05
CA GLU A 221 -7.32 -13.79 -0.91
C GLU A 221 -7.68 -15.08 -0.15
N LEU A 222 -7.18 -15.25 1.07
CA LEU A 222 -7.51 -16.39 1.92
C LEU A 222 -8.99 -16.45 2.25
N TYR A 223 -9.61 -15.32 2.62
CA TYR A 223 -11.06 -15.26 2.86
C TYR A 223 -11.88 -15.61 1.61
N LYS A 224 -11.45 -15.17 0.42
CA LYS A 224 -12.09 -15.58 -0.83
C LYS A 224 -11.99 -17.08 -1.07
N ILE A 225 -10.83 -17.68 -0.79
CA ILE A 225 -10.65 -19.13 -0.91
C ILE A 225 -11.61 -19.86 0.02
N CYS A 226 -11.72 -19.44 1.29
CA CYS A 226 -12.65 -20.03 2.25
C CYS A 226 -14.11 -19.92 1.77
N LYS A 227 -14.51 -18.72 1.32
CA LYS A 227 -15.85 -18.48 0.77
C LYS A 227 -16.11 -19.34 -0.46
N ASN A 228 -15.16 -19.43 -1.38
CA ASN A 228 -15.27 -20.26 -2.59
C ASN A 228 -15.41 -21.74 -2.23
N TYR A 229 -14.67 -22.21 -1.22
CA TYR A 229 -14.78 -23.58 -0.73
C TYR A 229 -16.16 -23.84 -0.15
N GLY A 230 -16.70 -22.96 0.70
CA GLY A 230 -18.05 -23.04 1.26
C GLY A 230 -19.11 -23.11 0.15
N THR A 231 -19.05 -22.18 -0.82
CA THR A 231 -19.97 -22.16 -1.96
C THR A 231 -19.90 -23.45 -2.80
N TYR A 232 -18.70 -23.97 -3.05
CA TYR A 232 -18.51 -25.20 -3.82
C TYR A 232 -19.02 -26.44 -3.09
N MET A 233 -18.84 -26.51 -1.77
CA MET A 233 -19.29 -27.63 -0.94
C MET A 233 -20.76 -27.56 -0.53
N GLY A 234 -21.47 -26.47 -0.92
CA GLY A 234 -22.86 -26.24 -0.52
C GLY A 234 -23.07 -26.03 0.97
N LYS A 235 -22.01 -25.59 1.68
CA LYS A 235 -22.04 -25.25 3.11
C LYS A 235 -21.88 -23.73 3.25
N GLU A 236 -22.87 -23.08 3.86
CA GLU A 236 -22.64 -21.75 4.43
C GLU A 236 -21.69 -21.89 5.64
N MET A 237 -20.57 -21.18 5.57
CA MET A 237 -19.64 -21.04 6.72
C MET A 237 -19.98 -19.77 7.47
#